data_43f9ed87194833847ef9417cd910896e
#
_entry.id   43f9ed87194833847ef9417cd910896e
#
_cell.length_a   1.000
_cell.length_b   1.000
_cell.length_c   1.000
_cell.angle_alpha   90.00
_cell.angle_beta   90.00
_cell.angle_gamma   90.00
#
_symmetry.space_group_name_H-M   'P 1'
#
loop_
_entity.id
_entity.type
_entity.pdbx_description
1 polymer ?
#
loop_
_entity_poly.entity_id
_entity_poly.type
_entity_poly.pdbx_seq_one_letter_code
_entity_poly.pdbx_strand_id
1 'polypeptide(L)'
;MTKLSFVRHVTVATLSVLLCSNLWAASSDTLAPRQRAIVAIAAHTANGDLTALERNLVEGLQAGLTVNEIKEVLIQLYAYTGFPRSLNAIHTFMRVMDERTKAGINDPDGKEPSPIPVNLNKDEYGAKVRAKLGGRTEIPPPSGYQLFAPGIDTFLKEHLFCDIFIRDNLDAQSRELATIGALGGMTGTAGQMNFHFNAAMNTGTTAEQMRDFVKVIEMEVGADYAKTAQGVLNKVLTKRSANAK
;
A
#
# COMPACT_ATOMS: atom_id res chain seq x y z
N MET A 1 83.65 8.39 -25.53
CA MET A 1 82.59 7.86 -26.43
C MET A 1 81.46 7.38 -25.56
N THR A 2 80.47 8.26 -25.30
CA THR A 2 79.35 8.01 -24.36
C THR A 2 78.06 8.01 -25.17
N LYS A 3 77.40 6.86 -25.19
CA LYS A 3 76.10 6.69 -25.88
C LYS A 3 74.95 7.16 -24.95
N LEU A 4 74.25 8.24 -25.31
CA LEU A 4 72.99 8.61 -24.73
C LEU A 4 71.88 7.67 -25.20
N SER A 5 71.17 7.03 -24.27
CA SER A 5 69.97 6.25 -24.48
C SER A 5 68.76 7.15 -24.21
N PHE A 6 67.93 7.34 -25.23
CA PHE A 6 66.69 8.15 -25.17
C PHE A 6 65.52 7.22 -24.81
N VAL A 7 65.01 7.33 -23.57
CA VAL A 7 63.80 6.61 -23.15
C VAL A 7 62.59 7.47 -23.48
N ARG A 8 61.78 7.01 -24.45
CA ARG A 8 60.46 7.58 -24.81
C ARG A 8 59.41 7.10 -23.77
N HIS A 9 58.91 8.01 -22.98
CA HIS A 9 57.71 7.78 -22.16
C HIS A 9 56.46 7.88 -23.05
N VAL A 10 55.77 6.77 -23.19
CA VAL A 10 54.41 6.74 -23.79
C VAL A 10 53.41 6.91 -22.66
N THR A 11 52.77 8.09 -22.63
CA THR A 11 51.68 8.36 -21.69
C THR A 11 50.40 7.79 -22.30
N VAL A 12 49.90 6.71 -21.75
CA VAL A 12 48.58 6.15 -22.10
C VAL A 12 47.53 6.94 -21.27
N ALA A 13 46.80 7.79 -21.97
CA ALA A 13 45.64 8.47 -21.40
C ALA A 13 44.44 7.51 -21.43
N THR A 14 44.11 6.93 -20.30
CA THR A 14 42.85 6.15 -20.11
C THR A 14 41.68 7.09 -20.02
N LEU A 15 40.90 7.18 -21.09
CA LEU A 15 39.63 7.89 -21.15
C LEU A 15 38.56 7.07 -20.40
N SER A 16 38.30 7.40 -19.13
CA SER A 16 37.20 6.81 -18.38
C SER A 16 35.87 7.42 -18.83
N VAL A 17 35.16 6.73 -19.69
CA VAL A 17 33.79 7.06 -20.05
C VAL A 17 32.88 6.66 -18.89
N LEU A 18 32.47 7.62 -18.07
CA LEU A 18 31.40 7.48 -17.09
C LEU A 18 30.06 7.35 -17.85
N LEU A 19 29.65 6.14 -18.11
CA LEU A 19 28.27 5.81 -18.49
C LEU A 19 27.38 6.06 -17.26
N CYS A 20 26.80 7.25 -17.15
CA CYS A 20 25.63 7.49 -16.31
C CYS A 20 24.46 6.72 -16.91
N SER A 21 24.31 5.46 -16.58
CA SER A 21 23.09 4.71 -16.82
C SER A 21 22.01 5.29 -15.92
N ASN A 22 21.15 6.14 -16.48
CA ASN A 22 19.86 6.46 -15.91
C ASN A 22 19.04 5.16 -15.88
N LEU A 23 19.18 4.40 -14.79
CA LEU A 23 18.25 3.34 -14.43
C LEU A 23 16.93 4.01 -14.04
N TRP A 24 16.13 4.37 -15.04
CA TRP A 24 14.71 4.41 -14.84
C TRP A 24 14.33 2.97 -14.49
N ALA A 25 14.07 2.72 -13.22
CA ALA A 25 13.46 1.47 -12.80
C ALA A 25 12.12 1.37 -13.55
N ALA A 26 12.08 0.54 -14.59
CA ALA A 26 10.83 0.18 -15.24
C ALA A 26 9.96 -0.38 -14.12
N SER A 27 8.78 0.20 -13.88
CA SER A 27 7.84 -0.33 -12.91
C SER A 27 7.55 -1.77 -13.32
N SER A 28 7.72 -2.72 -12.39
CA SER A 28 7.40 -4.11 -12.69
C SER A 28 5.91 -4.22 -13.04
N ASP A 29 5.55 -5.08 -14.00
CA ASP A 29 4.16 -5.34 -14.38
C ASP A 29 3.36 -6.04 -13.27
N THR A 30 4.04 -6.45 -12.20
CA THR A 30 3.46 -7.14 -11.04
C THR A 30 3.72 -6.37 -9.76
N LEU A 31 2.89 -6.61 -8.76
CA LEU A 31 3.12 -6.16 -7.39
C LEU A 31 4.43 -6.78 -6.87
N ALA A 32 5.24 -5.99 -6.19
CA ALA A 32 6.40 -6.50 -5.47
C ALA A 32 5.97 -7.50 -4.37
N PRO A 33 6.84 -8.45 -3.96
CA PRO A 33 6.48 -9.43 -2.92
C PRO A 33 5.89 -8.80 -1.66
N ARG A 34 6.45 -7.70 -1.22
CA ARG A 34 6.01 -6.89 -0.08
C ARG A 34 4.59 -6.31 -0.28
N GLN A 35 4.27 -5.83 -1.49
CA GLN A 35 2.94 -5.31 -1.84
C GLN A 35 1.89 -6.42 -1.90
N ARG A 36 2.25 -7.58 -2.45
CA ARG A 36 1.39 -8.79 -2.46
C ARG A 36 1.06 -9.23 -1.04
N ALA A 37 2.05 -9.25 -0.14
CA ALA A 37 1.85 -9.60 1.25
C ALA A 37 0.88 -8.64 1.97
N ILE A 38 0.98 -7.32 1.73
CA ILE A 38 0.03 -6.33 2.27
C ILE A 38 -1.40 -6.67 1.81
N VAL A 39 -1.60 -6.96 0.52
CA VAL A 39 -2.92 -7.32 -0.03
C VAL A 39 -3.46 -8.59 0.62
N ALA A 40 -2.65 -9.64 0.74
CA ALA A 40 -3.05 -10.93 1.31
C ALA A 40 -3.38 -10.81 2.82
N ILE A 41 -2.52 -10.15 3.60
CA ILE A 41 -2.76 -9.86 5.02
C ILE A 41 -4.09 -9.11 5.20
N ALA A 42 -4.33 -8.09 4.37
CA ALA A 42 -5.54 -7.30 4.46
C ALA A 42 -6.79 -8.10 4.06
N ALA A 43 -6.73 -8.90 3.02
CA ALA A 43 -7.83 -9.74 2.56
C ALA A 43 -8.25 -10.77 3.62
N HIS A 44 -7.27 -11.47 4.24
CA HIS A 44 -7.57 -12.46 5.27
C HIS A 44 -7.94 -11.85 6.62
N THR A 45 -7.44 -10.67 6.96
CA THR A 45 -7.99 -9.89 8.08
C THR A 45 -9.46 -9.60 7.84
N ALA A 46 -9.83 -9.22 6.61
CA ALA A 46 -11.18 -8.80 6.26
C ALA A 46 -12.18 -9.97 6.16
N ASN A 47 -11.78 -11.13 5.65
CA ASN A 47 -12.67 -12.30 5.59
C ASN A 47 -12.67 -13.13 6.90
N GLY A 48 -11.67 -12.93 7.78
CA GLY A 48 -11.56 -13.62 9.07
C GLY A 48 -10.91 -14.99 8.99
N ASP A 49 -10.25 -15.35 7.89
CA ASP A 49 -9.45 -16.58 7.79
C ASP A 49 -8.10 -16.40 8.52
N LEU A 50 -8.11 -16.70 9.82
CA LEU A 50 -6.95 -16.52 10.69
C LEU A 50 -5.81 -17.49 10.35
N THR A 51 -6.10 -18.67 9.79
CA THR A 51 -5.08 -19.64 9.39
C THR A 51 -4.30 -19.15 8.17
N ALA A 52 -5.00 -18.66 7.16
CA ALA A 52 -4.36 -18.06 6.00
C ALA A 52 -3.64 -16.74 6.37
N LEU A 53 -4.24 -15.93 7.26
CA LEU A 53 -3.62 -14.72 7.78
C LEU A 53 -2.27 -15.00 8.46
N GLU A 54 -2.18 -16.03 9.32
CA GLU A 54 -0.95 -16.40 10.00
C GLU A 54 0.18 -16.71 9.01
N ARG A 55 -0.10 -17.49 7.96
CA ARG A 55 0.85 -17.74 6.87
C ARG A 55 1.30 -16.45 6.19
N ASN A 56 0.34 -15.59 5.80
CA ASN A 56 0.67 -14.36 5.08
C ASN A 56 1.41 -13.32 5.96
N LEU A 57 1.22 -13.33 7.28
CA LEU A 57 2.02 -12.51 8.21
C LEU A 57 3.49 -12.94 8.21
N VAL A 58 3.76 -14.26 8.24
CA VAL A 58 5.12 -14.80 8.12
C VAL A 58 5.74 -14.45 6.76
N GLU A 59 4.99 -14.66 5.67
CA GLU A 59 5.42 -14.32 4.31
C GLU A 59 5.70 -12.81 4.16
N GLY A 60 4.89 -11.97 4.80
CA GLY A 60 5.08 -10.52 4.83
C GLY A 60 6.39 -10.10 5.47
N LEU A 61 6.73 -10.67 6.64
CA LEU A 61 8.02 -10.45 7.29
C LEU A 61 9.19 -10.93 6.42
N GLN A 62 9.05 -12.10 5.78
CA GLN A 62 10.04 -12.65 4.85
C GLN A 62 10.20 -11.79 3.58
N ALA A 63 9.13 -11.14 3.13
CA ALA A 63 9.15 -10.19 2.02
C ALA A 63 9.69 -8.81 2.39
N GLY A 64 10.12 -8.62 3.65
CA GLY A 64 10.76 -7.40 4.14
C GLY A 64 9.78 -6.34 4.68
N LEU A 65 8.54 -6.72 5.01
CA LEU A 65 7.70 -5.87 5.85
C LEU A 65 8.27 -5.83 7.26
N THR A 66 8.28 -4.67 7.87
CA THR A 66 8.66 -4.51 9.27
C THR A 66 7.48 -4.78 10.20
N VAL A 67 7.78 -5.05 11.46
CA VAL A 67 6.75 -5.30 12.49
C VAL A 67 5.78 -4.12 12.58
N ASN A 68 6.29 -2.88 12.57
CA ASN A 68 5.45 -1.69 12.68
C ASN A 68 4.62 -1.41 11.43
N GLU A 69 5.11 -1.78 10.23
CA GLU A 69 4.29 -1.69 9.01
C GLU A 69 3.12 -2.69 9.03
N ILE A 70 3.35 -3.93 9.47
CA ILE A 70 2.26 -4.90 9.62
C ILE A 70 1.26 -4.44 10.69
N LYS A 71 1.73 -3.98 11.85
CA LYS A 71 0.85 -3.38 12.88
C LYS A 71 0.02 -2.26 12.28
N GLU A 72 0.61 -1.40 11.46
CA GLU A 72 -0.07 -0.26 10.86
C GLU A 72 -1.16 -0.69 9.86
N VAL A 73 -0.89 -1.73 9.05
CA VAL A 73 -1.91 -2.35 8.20
C VAL A 73 -3.09 -2.84 9.05
N LEU A 74 -2.83 -3.61 10.11
CA LEU A 74 -3.88 -4.17 10.97
C LEU A 74 -4.67 -3.09 11.73
N ILE A 75 -3.99 -2.01 12.17
CA ILE A 75 -4.62 -0.84 12.78
C ILE A 75 -5.55 -0.16 11.79
N GLN A 76 -5.09 0.14 10.57
CA GLN A 76 -5.90 0.80 9.55
C GLN A 76 -7.17 0.00 9.25
N LEU A 77 -7.06 -1.32 9.21
CA LEU A 77 -8.14 -2.19 8.76
C LEU A 77 -9.37 -2.17 9.68
N TYR A 78 -9.23 -1.77 10.96
CA TYR A 78 -10.42 -1.70 11.81
C TYR A 78 -11.48 -0.73 11.25
N ALA A 79 -11.08 0.33 10.54
CA ALA A 79 -11.99 1.29 9.94
C ALA A 79 -12.80 0.69 8.75
N TYR A 80 -12.36 -0.43 8.19
CA TYR A 80 -13.02 -1.14 7.08
C TYR A 80 -13.71 -2.43 7.52
N THR A 81 -13.12 -3.13 8.50
CA THR A 81 -13.54 -4.49 8.90
C THR A 81 -14.12 -4.56 10.31
N GLY A 82 -14.11 -3.44 11.04
CA GLY A 82 -14.50 -3.35 12.43
C GLY A 82 -13.44 -3.86 13.41
N PHE A 83 -13.55 -3.43 14.67
CA PHE A 83 -12.64 -3.84 15.75
C PHE A 83 -12.49 -5.36 15.89
N PRO A 84 -13.56 -6.19 15.82
CA PRO A 84 -13.40 -7.62 16.07
C PRO A 84 -12.40 -8.29 15.14
N ARG A 85 -12.45 -8.02 13.84
CA ARG A 85 -11.53 -8.63 12.86
C ARG A 85 -10.12 -8.09 13.00
N SER A 86 -9.96 -6.77 13.17
CA SER A 86 -8.65 -6.15 13.39
C SER A 86 -7.99 -6.68 14.68
N LEU A 87 -8.71 -6.78 15.80
CA LEU A 87 -8.18 -7.33 17.04
C LEU A 87 -7.79 -8.81 16.91
N ASN A 88 -8.61 -9.63 16.25
CA ASN A 88 -8.26 -11.02 15.97
C ASN A 88 -6.96 -11.12 15.15
N ALA A 89 -6.81 -10.27 14.15
CA ALA A 89 -5.60 -10.22 13.33
C ALA A 89 -4.37 -9.78 14.14
N ILE A 90 -4.53 -8.78 15.01
CA ILE A 90 -3.46 -8.34 15.92
C ILE A 90 -3.06 -9.48 16.88
N HIS A 91 -4.02 -10.19 17.46
CA HIS A 91 -3.71 -11.35 18.32
C HIS A 91 -2.99 -12.47 17.54
N THR A 92 -3.38 -12.70 16.27
CA THR A 92 -2.68 -13.66 15.40
C THR A 92 -1.25 -13.21 15.16
N PHE A 93 -1.03 -11.93 14.87
CA PHE A 93 0.31 -11.39 14.67
C PHE A 93 1.17 -11.46 15.93
N MET A 94 0.59 -11.21 17.11
CA MET A 94 1.31 -11.38 18.39
C MET A 94 1.83 -12.82 18.56
N ARG A 95 1.03 -13.85 18.22
CA ARG A 95 1.48 -15.24 18.27
C ARG A 95 2.61 -15.49 17.28
N VAL A 96 2.48 -15.03 16.05
CA VAL A 96 3.55 -15.15 15.02
C VAL A 96 4.85 -14.55 15.54
N MET A 97 4.82 -13.37 16.12
CA MET A 97 6.02 -12.71 16.67
C MET A 97 6.63 -13.48 17.85
N ASP A 98 5.79 -14.02 18.75
CA ASP A 98 6.23 -14.83 19.87
C ASP A 98 6.93 -16.12 19.40
N GLU A 99 6.34 -16.83 18.45
CA GLU A 99 6.90 -18.05 17.87
C GLU A 99 8.22 -17.78 17.13
N ARG A 100 8.32 -16.71 16.35
CA ARG A 100 9.54 -16.31 15.65
C ARG A 100 10.64 -15.92 16.62
N THR A 101 10.32 -15.19 17.68
CA THR A 101 11.27 -14.84 18.74
C THR A 101 11.79 -16.09 19.46
N LYS A 102 10.92 -17.05 19.80
CA LYS A 102 11.31 -18.35 20.39
C LYS A 102 12.20 -19.18 19.45
N ALA A 103 12.01 -19.04 18.16
CA ALA A 103 12.87 -19.66 17.14
C ALA A 103 14.20 -18.93 16.91
N GLY A 104 14.48 -17.85 17.66
CA GLY A 104 15.69 -17.05 17.52
C GLY A 104 15.70 -16.11 16.31
N ILE A 105 14.54 -15.87 15.70
CA ILE A 105 14.38 -14.95 14.56
C ILE A 105 14.13 -13.56 15.11
N ASN A 106 14.91 -12.59 14.65
CA ASN A 106 14.78 -11.18 15.01
C ASN A 106 14.30 -10.37 13.79
N ASP A 107 13.02 -10.07 13.75
CA ASP A 107 12.42 -9.26 12.69
C ASP A 107 12.62 -7.77 12.97
N PRO A 108 12.89 -6.93 11.94
CA PRO A 108 13.08 -5.50 12.12
C PRO A 108 11.80 -4.83 12.62
N ASP A 109 11.87 -4.05 13.69
CA ASP A 109 10.71 -3.28 14.18
C ASP A 109 10.20 -2.26 13.17
N GLY A 110 11.12 -1.61 12.46
CA GLY A 110 10.76 -0.54 11.52
C GLY A 110 10.46 0.79 12.21
N LYS A 111 10.03 1.77 11.41
CA LYS A 111 9.75 3.13 11.87
C LYS A 111 8.46 3.19 12.72
N GLU A 112 8.52 3.90 13.84
CA GLU A 112 7.31 4.34 14.55
C GLU A 112 6.67 5.55 13.84
N PRO A 113 5.35 5.74 13.94
CA PRO A 113 4.70 6.92 13.36
C PRO A 113 5.16 8.19 14.07
N SER A 114 5.32 9.27 13.31
CA SER A 114 5.60 10.59 13.87
C SER A 114 4.43 11.09 14.72
N PRO A 115 4.68 11.90 15.77
CA PRO A 115 3.63 12.52 16.56
C PRO A 115 2.69 13.38 15.71
N ILE A 116 1.39 13.30 15.97
CA ILE A 116 0.39 14.14 15.31
C ILE A 116 0.54 15.60 15.82
N PRO A 117 0.54 16.64 14.94
CA PRO A 117 0.59 18.02 15.37
C PRO A 117 -0.55 18.39 16.31
N VAL A 118 -0.24 19.08 17.43
CA VAL A 118 -1.21 19.37 18.52
C VAL A 118 -2.39 20.23 18.05
N ASN A 119 -2.19 21.17 17.13
CA ASN A 119 -3.22 22.11 16.67
C ASN A 119 -3.73 21.78 15.25
N LEU A 120 -3.74 20.52 14.87
CA LEU A 120 -4.18 20.11 13.55
C LEU A 120 -5.71 20.22 13.41
N ASN A 121 -6.18 20.94 12.41
CA ASN A 121 -7.58 20.88 11.98
C ASN A 121 -7.82 19.54 11.25
N LYS A 122 -8.30 18.55 11.98
CA LYS A 122 -8.47 17.17 11.49
C LYS A 122 -9.49 17.08 10.37
N ASP A 123 -10.59 17.83 10.43
CA ASP A 123 -11.64 17.84 9.39
C ASP A 123 -11.06 18.33 8.05
N GLU A 124 -10.37 19.47 8.07
CA GLU A 124 -9.76 20.03 6.87
C GLU A 124 -8.63 19.18 6.33
N TYR A 125 -7.77 18.64 7.23
CA TYR A 125 -6.66 17.76 6.83
C TYR A 125 -7.19 16.51 6.15
N GLY A 126 -8.14 15.81 6.76
CA GLY A 126 -8.72 14.60 6.20
C GLY A 126 -9.50 14.86 4.91
N ALA A 127 -10.20 15.99 4.81
CA ALA A 127 -10.85 16.38 3.57
C ALA A 127 -9.84 16.59 2.42
N LYS A 128 -8.68 17.21 2.70
CA LYS A 128 -7.57 17.36 1.72
C LYS A 128 -6.96 16.03 1.33
N VAL A 129 -6.70 15.14 2.29
CA VAL A 129 -6.18 13.79 2.01
C VAL A 129 -7.15 13.01 1.11
N ARG A 130 -8.43 13.00 1.44
CA ARG A 130 -9.47 12.33 0.61
C ARG A 130 -9.56 12.93 -0.79
N ALA A 131 -9.50 14.26 -0.93
CA ALA A 131 -9.50 14.92 -2.23
C ALA A 131 -8.27 14.52 -3.06
N LYS A 132 -7.08 14.54 -2.47
CA LYS A 132 -5.83 14.13 -3.12
C LYS A 132 -5.87 12.67 -3.58
N LEU A 133 -6.32 11.74 -2.73
CA LEU A 133 -6.50 10.34 -3.08
C LEU A 133 -7.49 10.17 -4.25
N GLY A 134 -8.55 11.00 -4.28
CA GLY A 134 -9.49 11.06 -5.39
C GLY A 134 -8.95 11.73 -6.66
N GLY A 135 -7.67 12.14 -6.69
CA GLY A 135 -7.05 12.84 -7.83
C GLY A 135 -7.53 14.28 -7.99
N ARG A 136 -7.94 14.95 -6.91
CA ARG A 136 -8.44 16.33 -6.91
C ARG A 136 -7.46 17.26 -6.20
N THR A 137 -7.34 18.47 -6.68
CA THR A 137 -6.54 19.54 -6.07
C THR A 137 -7.32 20.32 -5.01
N GLU A 138 -8.64 20.32 -5.10
CA GLU A 138 -9.54 21.05 -4.19
C GLU A 138 -10.52 20.08 -3.50
N ILE A 139 -10.99 20.49 -2.32
CA ILE A 139 -12.03 19.76 -1.59
C ILE A 139 -13.35 19.98 -2.31
N PRO A 140 -14.01 18.93 -2.82
CA PRO A 140 -15.30 19.09 -3.48
C PRO A 140 -16.37 19.44 -2.44
N PRO A 141 -17.47 20.13 -2.85
CA PRO A 141 -18.62 20.35 -1.98
C PRO A 141 -19.22 19.01 -1.54
N PRO A 142 -19.77 18.93 -0.32
CA PRO A 142 -20.41 17.72 0.18
C PRO A 142 -21.60 17.30 -0.70
N SER A 143 -21.78 15.99 -0.86
CA SER A 143 -22.85 15.42 -1.68
C SER A 143 -23.29 14.05 -1.19
N GLY A 144 -24.44 13.58 -1.63
CA GLY A 144 -24.94 12.24 -1.32
C GLY A 144 -24.97 11.93 0.18
N TYR A 145 -24.28 10.88 0.61
CA TYR A 145 -24.24 10.44 2.01
C TYR A 145 -23.68 11.51 2.97
N GLN A 146 -22.84 12.41 2.51
CA GLN A 146 -22.24 13.47 3.31
C GLN A 146 -23.30 14.48 3.79
N LEU A 147 -24.31 14.72 2.96
CA LEU A 147 -25.46 15.58 3.31
C LEU A 147 -26.53 14.80 4.09
N PHE A 148 -26.71 13.51 3.74
CA PHE A 148 -27.75 12.68 4.35
C PHE A 148 -27.41 12.24 5.77
N ALA A 149 -26.14 11.89 6.01
CA ALA A 149 -25.63 11.42 7.30
C ALA A 149 -24.28 12.09 7.63
N PRO A 150 -24.27 13.40 7.96
CA PRO A 150 -23.03 14.17 8.09
C PRO A 150 -22.07 13.64 9.17
N GLY A 151 -22.58 12.96 10.20
CA GLY A 151 -21.73 12.34 11.22
C GLY A 151 -20.76 11.31 10.68
N ILE A 152 -21.15 10.50 9.69
CA ILE A 152 -20.22 9.54 9.07
C ILE A 152 -19.13 10.24 8.24
N ASP A 153 -19.45 11.38 7.61
CA ASP A 153 -18.47 12.18 6.89
C ASP A 153 -17.41 12.78 7.83
N THR A 154 -17.81 13.22 9.02
CA THR A 154 -16.89 13.66 10.09
C THR A 154 -15.95 12.53 10.48
N PHE A 155 -16.44 11.33 10.77
CA PHE A 155 -15.59 10.17 11.11
C PHE A 155 -14.66 9.79 9.97
N LEU A 156 -15.11 9.83 8.73
CA LEU A 156 -14.26 9.59 7.57
C LEU A 156 -13.13 10.62 7.46
N LYS A 157 -13.41 11.91 7.63
CA LYS A 157 -12.41 12.97 7.52
C LYS A 157 -11.46 12.97 8.72
N GLU A 158 -12.00 13.13 9.94
CA GLU A 158 -11.18 13.34 11.12
C GLU A 158 -10.47 12.08 11.58
N HIS A 159 -11.09 10.92 11.42
CA HIS A 159 -10.53 9.69 11.92
C HIS A 159 -9.83 8.88 10.83
N LEU A 160 -10.53 8.46 9.76
CA LEU A 160 -9.89 7.64 8.74
C LEU A 160 -8.83 8.43 7.96
N PHE A 161 -9.21 9.52 7.29
CA PHE A 161 -8.29 10.28 6.44
C PHE A 161 -7.35 11.23 7.20
N CYS A 162 -7.53 11.42 8.51
CA CYS A 162 -6.61 12.16 9.36
C CYS A 162 -5.89 11.23 10.34
N ASP A 163 -6.52 10.77 11.43
CA ASP A 163 -5.82 10.03 12.50
C ASP A 163 -5.05 8.79 12.00
N ILE A 164 -5.58 8.10 10.98
CA ILE A 164 -4.93 6.93 10.38
C ILE A 164 -3.97 7.33 9.26
N PHE A 165 -4.43 8.10 8.27
CA PHE A 165 -3.62 8.41 7.09
C PHE A 165 -2.47 9.39 7.34
N ILE A 166 -2.46 10.13 8.44
CA ILE A 166 -1.34 11.00 8.83
C ILE A 166 -0.13 10.22 9.37
N ARG A 167 -0.34 8.99 9.81
CA ARG A 167 0.70 8.12 10.38
C ARG A 167 1.67 7.70 9.28
N ASP A 168 2.88 8.24 9.33
CA ASP A 168 3.89 8.23 8.25
C ASP A 168 4.81 7.00 8.24
N ASN A 169 4.50 5.99 9.05
CA ASN A 169 5.19 4.70 9.08
C ASN A 169 4.68 3.69 8.02
N LEU A 170 3.63 4.05 7.28
CA LEU A 170 3.18 3.33 6.09
C LEU A 170 2.84 4.37 5.01
N ASP A 171 3.38 4.21 3.81
CA ASP A 171 3.14 5.15 2.72
C ASP A 171 1.72 5.04 2.13
N ALA A 172 1.29 6.06 1.39
CA ALA A 172 -0.06 6.15 0.86
C ALA A 172 -0.39 5.02 -0.14
N GLN A 173 0.57 4.54 -0.92
CA GLN A 173 0.37 3.41 -1.84
C GLN A 173 0.12 2.12 -1.06
N SER A 174 0.92 1.83 -0.06
CA SER A 174 0.76 0.67 0.83
C SER A 174 -0.57 0.72 1.60
N ARG A 175 -1.00 1.91 2.05
CA ARG A 175 -2.32 2.11 2.68
C ARG A 175 -3.46 1.79 1.73
N GLU A 176 -3.38 2.24 0.47
CA GLU A 176 -4.41 1.92 -0.51
C GLU A 176 -4.38 0.44 -0.90
N LEU A 177 -3.22 -0.21 -1.01
CA LEU A 177 -3.13 -1.66 -1.22
C LEU A 177 -3.75 -2.46 -0.06
N ALA A 178 -3.54 -2.04 1.19
CA ALA A 178 -4.21 -2.64 2.34
C ALA A 178 -5.74 -2.45 2.27
N THR A 179 -6.19 -1.25 1.92
CA THR A 179 -7.62 -0.95 1.78
C THR A 179 -8.26 -1.80 0.69
N ILE A 180 -7.69 -1.83 -0.52
CA ILE A 180 -8.27 -2.63 -1.62
C ILE A 180 -8.16 -4.14 -1.35
N GLY A 181 -7.13 -4.60 -0.64
CA GLY A 181 -7.00 -5.97 -0.17
C GLY A 181 -8.17 -6.35 0.74
N ALA A 182 -8.46 -5.53 1.75
CA ALA A 182 -9.60 -5.75 2.64
C ALA A 182 -10.94 -5.72 1.90
N LEU A 183 -11.15 -4.73 1.03
CA LEU A 183 -12.38 -4.63 0.22
C LEU A 183 -12.52 -5.83 -0.75
N GLY A 184 -11.40 -6.32 -1.29
CA GLY A 184 -11.34 -7.53 -2.12
C GLY A 184 -11.64 -8.83 -1.35
N GLY A 185 -11.40 -8.85 -0.04
CA GLY A 185 -11.73 -9.97 0.84
C GLY A 185 -13.16 -9.95 1.40
N MET A 186 -13.97 -8.94 1.06
CA MET A 186 -15.34 -8.77 1.54
C MET A 186 -16.35 -8.76 0.40
N THR A 187 -17.59 -9.15 0.69
CA THR A 187 -18.74 -9.00 -0.22
C THR A 187 -19.42 -7.63 -0.04
N GLY A 188 -20.10 -7.13 -1.08
CA GLY A 188 -20.91 -5.90 -1.01
C GLY A 188 -20.12 -4.59 -1.06
N THR A 189 -18.82 -4.62 -1.29
CA THR A 189 -17.90 -3.46 -1.19
C THR A 189 -17.50 -2.85 -2.56
N ALA A 190 -18.15 -3.24 -3.65
CA ALA A 190 -17.78 -2.81 -5.00
C ALA A 190 -17.81 -1.26 -5.19
N GLY A 191 -18.72 -0.56 -4.49
CA GLY A 191 -18.79 0.91 -4.53
C GLY A 191 -17.54 1.57 -3.94
N GLN A 192 -17.10 1.12 -2.77
CA GLN A 192 -15.90 1.59 -2.08
C GLN A 192 -14.65 1.20 -2.86
N MET A 193 -14.61 -0.02 -3.37
CA MET A 193 -13.52 -0.52 -4.21
C MET A 193 -13.29 0.37 -5.44
N ASN A 194 -14.36 0.92 -6.05
CA ASN A 194 -14.22 1.84 -7.19
C ASN A 194 -13.43 3.11 -6.83
N PHE A 195 -13.69 3.72 -5.66
CA PHE A 195 -12.91 4.86 -5.19
C PHE A 195 -11.47 4.48 -4.90
N HIS A 196 -11.25 3.42 -4.12
CA HIS A 196 -9.92 3.02 -3.67
C HIS A 196 -9.02 2.44 -4.78
N PHE A 197 -9.58 1.86 -5.84
CA PHE A 197 -8.82 1.51 -7.05
C PHE A 197 -8.27 2.74 -7.76
N ASN A 198 -9.08 3.81 -7.85
CA ASN A 198 -8.58 5.09 -8.37
C ASN A 198 -7.50 5.68 -7.44
N ALA A 199 -7.71 5.64 -6.13
CA ALA A 199 -6.76 6.13 -5.13
C ALA A 199 -5.43 5.36 -5.17
N ALA A 200 -5.47 4.03 -5.25
CA ALA A 200 -4.27 3.20 -5.43
C ALA A 200 -3.47 3.59 -6.68
N MET A 201 -4.17 3.82 -7.81
CA MET A 201 -3.52 4.29 -9.03
C MET A 201 -3.01 5.73 -8.92
N ASN A 202 -3.70 6.61 -8.20
CA ASN A 202 -3.25 7.97 -7.95
C ASN A 202 -2.04 8.04 -6.99
N THR A 203 -1.82 6.99 -6.19
CA THR A 203 -0.65 6.85 -5.30
C THR A 203 0.51 6.07 -5.94
N GLY A 204 0.40 5.70 -7.22
CA GLY A 204 1.50 5.14 -7.99
C GLY A 204 1.36 3.66 -8.42
N THR A 205 0.27 2.99 -8.06
CA THR A 205 0.02 1.62 -8.54
C THR A 205 -0.37 1.64 -10.02
N THR A 206 0.33 0.89 -10.86
CA THR A 206 0.08 0.85 -12.31
C THR A 206 -1.16 0.02 -12.66
N ALA A 207 -1.66 0.16 -13.90
CA ALA A 207 -2.77 -0.65 -14.38
C ALA A 207 -2.42 -2.16 -14.40
N GLU A 208 -1.17 -2.49 -14.74
CA GLU A 208 -0.64 -3.86 -14.75
C GLU A 208 -0.58 -4.42 -13.33
N GLN A 209 -0.09 -3.65 -12.36
CA GLN A 209 -0.09 -4.02 -10.95
C GLN A 209 -1.52 -4.19 -10.39
N MET A 210 -2.49 -3.38 -10.85
CA MET A 210 -3.90 -3.57 -10.48
C MET A 210 -4.49 -4.86 -11.08
N ARG A 211 -4.06 -5.29 -12.27
CA ARG A 211 -4.43 -6.61 -12.81
C ARG A 211 -3.79 -7.74 -12.01
N ASP A 212 -2.57 -7.54 -11.55
CA ASP A 212 -1.89 -8.49 -10.68
C ASP A 212 -2.55 -8.57 -9.30
N PHE A 213 -3.03 -7.45 -8.74
CA PHE A 213 -3.87 -7.44 -7.53
C PHE A 213 -5.08 -8.37 -7.68
N VAL A 214 -5.78 -8.34 -8.81
CA VAL A 214 -6.93 -9.24 -9.03
C VAL A 214 -6.52 -10.72 -8.99
N LYS A 215 -5.34 -11.06 -9.52
CA LYS A 215 -4.80 -12.43 -9.43
C LYS A 215 -4.45 -12.81 -7.99
N VAL A 216 -3.94 -11.87 -7.19
CA VAL A 216 -3.69 -12.12 -5.76
C VAL A 216 -5.00 -12.42 -5.04
N ILE A 217 -6.07 -11.64 -5.28
CA ILE A 217 -7.39 -11.90 -4.69
C ILE A 217 -7.94 -13.27 -5.16
N GLU A 218 -7.73 -13.65 -6.43
CA GLU A 218 -8.15 -14.95 -6.92
C GLU A 218 -7.45 -16.11 -6.18
N MET A 219 -6.15 -16.00 -5.99
CA MET A 219 -5.34 -17.03 -5.33
C MET A 219 -5.61 -17.12 -3.83
N GLU A 220 -5.76 -15.98 -3.16
CA GLU A 220 -5.87 -15.92 -1.69
C GLU A 220 -7.31 -16.07 -1.21
N VAL A 221 -8.29 -15.52 -1.93
CA VAL A 221 -9.69 -15.45 -1.46
C VAL A 221 -10.63 -16.28 -2.32
N GLY A 222 -10.42 -16.29 -3.64
CA GLY A 222 -11.18 -17.11 -4.57
C GLY A 222 -11.77 -16.36 -5.76
N ALA A 223 -12.23 -17.14 -6.74
CA ALA A 223 -12.63 -16.67 -8.06
C ALA A 223 -13.80 -15.67 -8.05
N ASP A 224 -14.79 -15.84 -7.16
CA ASP A 224 -15.95 -14.94 -7.10
C ASP A 224 -15.58 -13.55 -6.63
N TYR A 225 -14.65 -13.43 -5.67
CA TYR A 225 -14.11 -12.17 -5.20
C TYR A 225 -13.28 -11.49 -6.28
N ALA A 226 -12.41 -12.25 -6.95
CA ALA A 226 -11.61 -11.77 -8.06
C ALA A 226 -12.47 -11.28 -9.24
N LYS A 227 -13.56 -11.99 -9.57
CA LYS A 227 -14.53 -11.57 -10.60
C LYS A 227 -15.15 -10.22 -10.27
N THR A 228 -15.51 -9.99 -9.01
CA THR A 228 -16.03 -8.69 -8.53
C THR A 228 -14.98 -7.60 -8.69
N ALA A 229 -13.75 -7.84 -8.21
CA ALA A 229 -12.63 -6.90 -8.31
C ALA A 229 -12.30 -6.59 -9.79
N GLN A 230 -12.25 -7.60 -10.66
CA GLN A 230 -12.03 -7.41 -12.10
C GLN A 230 -13.11 -6.55 -12.76
N GLY A 231 -14.38 -6.75 -12.39
CA GLY A 231 -15.49 -5.96 -12.90
C GLY A 231 -15.40 -4.47 -12.52
N VAL A 232 -14.95 -4.19 -11.28
CA VAL A 232 -14.68 -2.82 -10.82
C VAL A 232 -13.45 -2.24 -11.52
N LEU A 233 -12.36 -3.00 -11.64
CA LEU A 233 -11.14 -2.55 -12.30
C LEU A 233 -11.39 -2.14 -13.75
N ASN A 234 -12.15 -2.94 -14.49
CA ASN A 234 -12.48 -2.63 -15.88
C ASN A 234 -13.19 -1.28 -16.00
N LYS A 235 -14.15 -0.98 -15.11
CA LYS A 235 -14.87 0.32 -15.09
C LYS A 235 -13.91 1.47 -14.79
N VAL A 236 -13.01 1.30 -13.82
CA VAL A 236 -12.02 2.32 -13.44
C VAL A 236 -11.08 2.59 -14.62
N LEU A 237 -10.51 1.56 -15.25
CA LEU A 237 -9.58 1.71 -16.36
C LEU A 237 -10.25 2.38 -17.57
N THR A 238 -11.48 1.98 -17.91
CA THR A 238 -12.25 2.61 -19.01
C THR A 238 -12.46 4.10 -18.75
N LYS A 239 -12.86 4.47 -17.52
CA LYS A 239 -13.07 5.89 -17.16
C LYS A 239 -11.76 6.68 -17.21
N ARG A 240 -10.66 6.13 -16.72
CA ARG A 240 -9.33 6.78 -16.74
C ARG A 240 -8.83 6.99 -18.17
N SER A 241 -9.01 6.02 -19.06
CA SER A 241 -8.66 6.15 -20.48
C SER A 241 -9.48 7.21 -21.21
N ALA A 242 -10.77 7.38 -20.85
CA ALA A 242 -11.63 8.43 -21.41
C ALA A 242 -11.20 9.83 -20.96
N ASN A 243 -10.73 9.99 -19.72
CA ASN A 243 -10.29 11.28 -19.18
C ASN A 243 -8.86 11.68 -19.60
N ALA A 244 -8.10 10.77 -20.21
CA ALA A 244 -6.73 11.03 -20.70
C ALA A 244 -6.69 11.52 -22.16
N LYS A 245 -7.86 11.53 -22.84
CA LYS A 245 -8.07 12.07 -24.21
C LYS A 245 -8.58 13.49 -24.14
#